data_d764f69b0d2209507a9306bc4e9523aa
#
_entry.id   d764f69b0d2209507a9306bc4e9523aa
#
_cell.length_a   1.000
_cell.length_b   1.000
_cell.length_c   1.000
_cell.angle_alpha   90.00
_cell.angle_beta   90.00
_cell.angle_gamma   90.00
#
_symmetry.space_group_name_H-M   'P 1'
#
loop_
_entity.id
_entity.type
_entity.pdbx_description
1 polymer ?
#
loop_
_entity_poly.entity_id
_entity_poly.type
_entity_poly.pdbx_seq_one_letter_code
_entity_poly.pdbx_strand_id
1 'polypeptide(L)'
;MTKNMTEGHPLKLIMMFALPLLLGNIFQQTYNIVDTAIVGQTLGANALAAVGSTSSVQFLVLGFCIGICCGFGIPIAQSFGGNNLSKMRDFIYHSIVLTIIIGTLLTVGCCLLCMTIIHILQIPAEIASRSYIYLLIIFIGLPCTLLYNLCSSILRAVGDSRTPFLFLAFSACLNIVLDLFCIIILKFDVAGAALATIVSQGISGILCLILIKKRFTVLHLEKENKVMKSSIVKSLLGMGLPMGLQYSITAIGSMVMQGANNSLGATYMSAFAAAAKIKQLAICPFDALATAASTFASQNYGAKKYDRIKKGVIQTVVVGIIYGVIVGILLILFGRIFSMLFISSKYSAVLDASAKYIAYMGYFYWVLSILNVCRQTTQGIGYSGLAIFSGVIEMIARCFVSLVFVPIAGYTAICCADQTAWIVAALYCVFTFSHCFKKIQEE
;
A
#
# COMPACT_ATOMS: atom_id res chain seq x y z
N MET A 1 20.46 -11.40 -0.19
CA MET A 1 21.64 -11.09 0.66
C MET A 1 21.30 -9.90 1.53
N THR A 2 21.55 -9.99 2.84
CA THR A 2 21.33 -8.88 3.77
C THR A 2 22.22 -7.70 3.38
N LYS A 3 21.68 -6.48 3.45
CA LYS A 3 22.43 -5.26 3.12
C LYS A 3 22.32 -4.27 4.27
N ASN A 4 23.46 -3.97 4.87
CA ASN A 4 23.54 -2.93 5.87
C ASN A 4 23.47 -1.55 5.20
N MET A 5 22.47 -0.74 5.57
CA MET A 5 22.28 0.61 5.01
C MET A 5 22.92 1.70 5.90
N THR A 6 23.65 1.30 6.95
CA THR A 6 24.31 2.24 7.87
C THR A 6 25.68 2.72 7.38
N GLU A 7 26.16 2.15 6.26
CA GLU A 7 27.46 2.47 5.67
C GLU A 7 27.33 2.78 4.16
N GLY A 8 28.24 3.59 3.63
CA GLY A 8 28.22 4.01 2.22
C GLY A 8 27.35 5.25 1.94
N HIS A 9 27.21 5.61 0.68
CA HIS A 9 26.51 6.85 0.28
C HIS A 9 24.97 6.70 0.43
N PRO A 10 24.27 7.55 1.23
CA PRO A 10 22.87 7.41 1.54
C PRO A 10 21.96 7.28 0.31
N LEU A 11 22.05 8.22 -0.63
CA LEU A 11 21.20 8.23 -1.82
C LEU A 11 21.38 6.96 -2.66
N LYS A 12 22.62 6.52 -2.88
CA LYS A 12 22.90 5.29 -3.65
C LYS A 12 22.24 4.06 -3.02
N LEU A 13 22.29 3.96 -1.69
CA LEU A 13 21.70 2.85 -0.93
C LEU A 13 20.16 2.87 -1.06
N ILE A 14 19.55 4.05 -0.88
CA ILE A 14 18.11 4.24 -0.99
C ILE A 14 17.64 3.91 -2.41
N MET A 15 18.30 4.43 -3.46
CA MET A 15 17.93 4.19 -4.85
C MET A 15 18.06 2.72 -5.25
N MET A 16 19.15 2.06 -4.85
CA MET A 16 19.35 0.62 -5.11
C MET A 16 18.33 -0.25 -4.40
N PHE A 17 17.80 0.20 -3.26
CA PHE A 17 16.76 -0.50 -2.52
C PHE A 17 15.36 -0.18 -3.09
N ALA A 18 15.13 1.07 -3.51
CA ALA A 18 13.85 1.51 -4.07
C ALA A 18 13.54 0.89 -5.45
N LEU A 19 14.57 0.64 -6.29
CA LEU A 19 14.36 0.15 -7.64
C LEU A 19 13.63 -1.21 -7.71
N PRO A 20 14.00 -2.25 -6.95
CA PRO A 20 13.21 -3.49 -6.92
C PRO A 20 11.81 -3.31 -6.36
N LEU A 21 11.62 -2.41 -5.37
CA LEU A 21 10.29 -2.09 -4.82
C LEU A 21 9.41 -1.42 -5.88
N LEU A 22 9.97 -0.48 -6.64
CA LEU A 22 9.28 0.19 -7.74
C LEU A 22 8.80 -0.83 -8.79
N LEU A 23 9.71 -1.70 -9.23
CA LEU A 23 9.37 -2.76 -10.16
C LEU A 23 8.26 -3.67 -9.59
N GLY A 24 8.34 -4.03 -8.32
CA GLY A 24 7.30 -4.81 -7.63
C GLY A 24 5.94 -4.11 -7.65
N ASN A 25 5.91 -2.83 -7.30
CA ASN A 25 4.68 -2.03 -7.30
C ASN A 25 4.07 -1.93 -8.71
N ILE A 26 4.89 -1.70 -9.75
CA ILE A 26 4.43 -1.67 -11.15
C ILE A 26 3.88 -3.03 -11.57
N PHE A 27 4.58 -4.12 -11.26
CA PHE A 27 4.08 -5.47 -11.54
C PHE A 27 2.75 -5.75 -10.85
N GLN A 28 2.61 -5.31 -9.59
CA GLN A 28 1.37 -5.45 -8.84
C GLN A 28 0.21 -4.68 -9.49
N GLN A 29 0.44 -3.45 -9.94
CA GLN A 29 -0.60 -2.68 -10.63
C GLN A 29 -0.94 -3.30 -12.00
N THR A 30 0.05 -3.80 -12.70
CA THR A 30 -0.16 -4.45 -14.00
C THR A 30 -1.00 -5.71 -13.86
N TYR A 31 -0.68 -6.58 -12.89
CA TYR A 31 -1.49 -7.79 -12.70
C TYR A 31 -2.91 -7.47 -12.24
N ASN A 32 -3.13 -6.46 -11.39
CA ASN A 32 -4.49 -6.03 -11.01
C ASN A 32 -5.33 -5.61 -12.22
N ILE A 33 -4.71 -4.96 -13.21
CA ILE A 33 -5.36 -4.60 -14.47
C ILE A 33 -5.69 -5.84 -15.29
N VAL A 34 -4.75 -6.78 -15.39
CA VAL A 34 -4.91 -8.03 -16.16
C VAL A 34 -5.99 -8.91 -15.52
N ASP A 35 -5.99 -9.11 -14.20
CA ASP A 35 -7.00 -9.86 -13.46
C ASP A 35 -8.41 -9.28 -13.71
N THR A 36 -8.55 -7.95 -13.56
CA THR A 36 -9.81 -7.25 -13.87
C THR A 36 -10.25 -7.45 -15.32
N ALA A 37 -9.32 -7.45 -16.28
CA ALA A 37 -9.61 -7.69 -17.70
C ALA A 37 -10.03 -9.15 -17.97
N ILE A 38 -9.37 -10.13 -17.33
CA ILE A 38 -9.74 -11.55 -17.43
C ILE A 38 -11.17 -11.74 -16.92
N VAL A 39 -11.49 -11.27 -15.71
CA VAL A 39 -12.85 -11.37 -15.14
C VAL A 39 -13.88 -10.71 -16.07
N GLY A 40 -13.63 -9.49 -16.53
CA GLY A 40 -14.56 -8.75 -17.39
C GLY A 40 -14.80 -9.41 -18.75
N GLN A 41 -13.75 -9.93 -19.38
CA GLN A 41 -13.86 -10.53 -20.73
C GLN A 41 -14.42 -11.95 -20.71
N THR A 42 -14.12 -12.72 -19.63
CA THR A 42 -14.53 -14.15 -19.58
C THR A 42 -15.88 -14.34 -18.89
N LEU A 43 -16.17 -13.58 -17.83
CA LEU A 43 -17.38 -13.75 -16.99
C LEU A 43 -18.44 -12.67 -17.24
N GLY A 44 -18.07 -11.59 -17.95
CA GLY A 44 -18.96 -10.51 -18.33
C GLY A 44 -19.17 -9.43 -17.27
N ALA A 45 -20.03 -8.45 -17.60
CA ALA A 45 -20.20 -7.21 -16.84
C ALA A 45 -20.69 -7.43 -15.40
N ASN A 46 -21.59 -8.39 -15.16
CA ASN A 46 -22.13 -8.64 -13.82
C ASN A 46 -21.08 -9.22 -12.87
N ALA A 47 -20.17 -10.08 -13.36
CA ALA A 47 -19.06 -10.60 -12.57
C ALA A 47 -18.05 -9.49 -12.25
N LEU A 48 -17.73 -8.65 -13.24
CA LEU A 48 -16.87 -7.48 -13.04
C LEU A 48 -17.46 -6.49 -12.03
N ALA A 49 -18.77 -6.24 -12.09
CA ALA A 49 -19.48 -5.40 -11.13
C ALA A 49 -19.45 -6.02 -9.72
N ALA A 50 -19.60 -7.36 -9.60
CA ALA A 50 -19.53 -8.06 -8.33
C ALA A 50 -18.16 -7.92 -7.66
N VAL A 51 -17.07 -8.11 -8.40
CA VAL A 51 -15.69 -7.92 -7.91
C VAL A 51 -15.43 -6.46 -7.60
N GLY A 52 -15.81 -5.55 -8.49
CA GLY A 52 -15.59 -4.11 -8.35
C GLY A 52 -16.30 -3.51 -7.13
N SER A 53 -17.53 -3.95 -6.83
CA SER A 53 -18.32 -3.46 -5.69
C SER A 53 -17.69 -3.77 -4.32
N THR A 54 -16.87 -4.83 -4.23
CA THR A 54 -16.17 -5.23 -3.00
C THR A 54 -14.79 -4.61 -2.84
N SER A 55 -14.24 -3.95 -3.87
CA SER A 55 -12.86 -3.47 -3.90
C SER A 55 -12.52 -2.47 -2.80
N SER A 56 -13.46 -1.63 -2.40
CA SER A 56 -13.27 -0.65 -1.33
C SER A 56 -13.04 -1.32 0.03
N VAL A 57 -13.81 -2.35 0.35
CA VAL A 57 -13.65 -3.11 1.60
C VAL A 57 -12.37 -3.94 1.57
N GLN A 58 -12.06 -4.53 0.42
CA GLN A 58 -10.77 -5.21 0.25
C GLN A 58 -9.61 -4.27 0.51
N PHE A 59 -9.62 -3.07 -0.08
CA PHE A 59 -8.57 -2.08 0.13
C PHE A 59 -8.44 -1.67 1.60
N LEU A 60 -9.55 -1.56 2.32
CA LEU A 60 -9.57 -1.26 3.76
C LEU A 60 -8.93 -2.40 4.57
N VAL A 61 -9.35 -3.65 4.36
CA VAL A 61 -8.90 -4.81 5.15
C VAL A 61 -7.47 -5.21 4.77
N LEU A 62 -7.17 -5.32 3.47
CA LEU A 62 -5.84 -5.68 2.99
C LEU A 62 -4.82 -4.58 3.30
N GLY A 63 -5.22 -3.30 3.18
CA GLY A 63 -4.40 -2.16 3.59
C GLY A 63 -4.01 -2.21 5.06
N PHE A 64 -4.96 -2.56 5.94
CA PHE A 64 -4.68 -2.79 7.36
C PHE A 64 -3.65 -3.91 7.57
N CYS A 65 -3.81 -5.05 6.88
CA CYS A 65 -2.88 -6.17 6.95
C CYS A 65 -1.47 -5.78 6.49
N ILE A 66 -1.35 -5.07 5.37
CA ILE A 66 -0.08 -4.57 4.83
C ILE A 66 0.56 -3.61 5.82
N GLY A 67 -0.21 -2.66 6.35
CA GLY A 67 0.27 -1.65 7.29
C GLY A 67 0.81 -2.26 8.58
N ILE A 68 0.11 -3.24 9.17
CA ILE A 68 0.59 -3.96 10.36
C ILE A 68 1.92 -4.66 10.09
N CYS A 69 2.03 -5.41 9.00
CA CYS A 69 3.26 -6.12 8.64
C CYS A 69 4.42 -5.14 8.38
N CYS A 70 4.18 -4.01 7.74
CA CYS A 70 5.17 -2.95 7.55
C CYS A 70 5.63 -2.36 8.89
N GLY A 71 4.68 -2.11 9.81
CA GLY A 71 4.98 -1.60 11.14
C GLY A 71 5.82 -2.56 11.98
N PHE A 72 5.57 -3.86 11.89
CA PHE A 72 6.39 -4.88 12.54
C PHE A 72 7.82 -4.94 12.00
N GLY A 73 8.03 -4.56 10.73
CA GLY A 73 9.36 -4.46 10.12
C GLY A 73 10.23 -3.37 10.71
N ILE A 74 9.66 -2.32 11.31
CA ILE A 74 10.42 -1.17 11.82
C ILE A 74 11.35 -1.55 12.97
N PRO A 75 10.88 -2.14 14.09
CA PRO A 75 11.75 -2.54 15.19
C PRO A 75 12.77 -3.62 14.80
N ILE A 76 12.42 -4.47 13.81
CA ILE A 76 13.33 -5.45 13.23
C ILE A 76 14.49 -4.74 12.53
N ALA A 77 14.18 -3.73 11.67
CA ALA A 77 15.16 -2.95 10.94
C ALA A 77 16.05 -2.11 11.88
N GLN A 78 15.47 -1.52 12.92
CA GLN A 78 16.20 -0.79 13.96
C GLN A 78 17.18 -1.71 14.69
N SER A 79 16.73 -2.90 15.11
CA SER A 79 17.58 -3.85 15.81
C SER A 79 18.69 -4.40 14.91
N PHE A 80 18.41 -4.63 13.62
CA PHE A 80 19.39 -5.03 12.63
C PHE A 80 20.44 -3.94 12.41
N GLY A 81 20.02 -2.68 12.23
CA GLY A 81 20.91 -1.54 12.05
C GLY A 81 21.80 -1.27 13.27
N GLY A 82 21.26 -1.49 14.47
CA GLY A 82 22.00 -1.41 15.75
C GLY A 82 22.87 -2.64 16.06
N ASN A 83 22.98 -3.61 15.15
CA ASN A 83 23.72 -4.86 15.30
C ASN A 83 23.30 -5.71 16.51
N ASN A 84 22.07 -5.56 16.96
CA ASN A 84 21.48 -6.36 18.06
C ASN A 84 20.65 -7.50 17.47
N LEU A 85 21.32 -8.56 17.05
CA LEU A 85 20.68 -9.69 16.39
C LEU A 85 19.77 -10.50 17.31
N SER A 86 20.07 -10.59 18.60
CA SER A 86 19.19 -11.27 19.57
C SER A 86 17.85 -10.55 19.69
N LYS A 87 17.87 -9.23 19.90
CA LYS A 87 16.65 -8.41 19.95
C LYS A 87 15.88 -8.42 18.62
N MET A 88 16.58 -8.42 17.48
CA MET A 88 15.97 -8.57 16.17
C MET A 88 15.18 -9.89 16.05
N ARG A 89 15.78 -11.00 16.48
CA ARG A 89 15.12 -12.33 16.47
C ARG A 89 13.92 -12.37 17.41
N ASP A 90 14.02 -11.73 18.59
CA ASP A 90 12.89 -11.57 19.49
C ASP A 90 11.73 -10.86 18.77
N PHE A 91 11.98 -9.73 18.09
CA PHE A 91 10.95 -9.04 17.31
C PHE A 91 10.37 -9.90 16.19
N ILE A 92 11.20 -10.69 15.49
CA ILE A 92 10.72 -11.60 14.43
C ILE A 92 9.78 -12.65 15.01
N TYR A 93 10.16 -13.32 16.13
CA TYR A 93 9.30 -14.32 16.75
C TYR A 93 7.94 -13.74 17.17
N HIS A 94 7.96 -12.61 17.88
CA HIS A 94 6.74 -11.96 18.33
C HIS A 94 5.88 -11.44 17.17
N SER A 95 6.50 -10.95 16.08
CA SER A 95 5.77 -10.53 14.88
C SER A 95 5.05 -11.70 14.22
N ILE A 96 5.65 -12.89 14.17
CA ILE A 96 5.01 -14.12 13.67
C ILE A 96 3.79 -14.46 14.53
N VAL A 97 3.96 -14.52 15.86
CA VAL A 97 2.87 -14.87 16.77
C VAL A 97 1.73 -13.85 16.67
N LEU A 98 2.05 -12.54 16.71
CA LEU A 98 1.04 -11.49 16.59
C LEU A 98 0.32 -11.52 15.23
N THR A 99 1.04 -11.79 14.15
CA THR A 99 0.43 -11.92 12.83
C THR A 99 -0.54 -13.09 12.75
N ILE A 100 -0.22 -14.23 13.39
CA ILE A 100 -1.15 -15.37 13.48
C ILE A 100 -2.39 -14.99 14.28
N ILE A 101 -2.24 -14.35 15.44
CA ILE A 101 -3.37 -13.94 16.29
C ILE A 101 -4.26 -12.93 15.56
N ILE A 102 -3.66 -11.84 15.04
CA ILE A 102 -4.40 -10.78 14.34
C ILE A 102 -5.03 -11.34 13.06
N GLY A 103 -4.30 -12.16 12.31
CA GLY A 103 -4.80 -12.80 11.09
C GLY A 103 -6.00 -13.70 11.37
N THR A 104 -5.96 -14.50 12.43
CA THR A 104 -7.10 -15.33 12.84
C THR A 104 -8.30 -14.48 13.24
N LEU A 105 -8.10 -13.45 14.07
CA LEU A 105 -9.16 -12.54 14.50
C LEU A 105 -9.80 -11.80 13.31
N LEU A 106 -8.98 -11.28 12.40
CA LEU A 106 -9.46 -10.60 11.19
C LEU A 106 -10.21 -11.57 10.26
N THR A 107 -9.67 -12.75 10.02
CA THR A 107 -10.32 -13.76 9.17
C THR A 107 -11.67 -14.14 9.72
N VAL A 108 -11.74 -14.54 10.99
CA VAL A 108 -13.01 -14.92 11.63
C VAL A 108 -13.99 -13.74 11.64
N GLY A 109 -13.55 -12.55 12.07
CA GLY A 109 -14.40 -11.36 12.14
C GLY A 109 -14.94 -10.95 10.76
N CYS A 110 -14.07 -10.89 9.74
CA CYS A 110 -14.48 -10.52 8.39
C CYS A 110 -15.41 -11.58 7.76
N CYS A 111 -15.15 -12.88 7.99
CA CYS A 111 -16.04 -13.94 7.48
C CYS A 111 -17.42 -13.88 8.13
N LEU A 112 -17.50 -13.68 9.46
CA LEU A 112 -18.77 -13.54 10.17
C LEU A 112 -19.56 -12.30 9.73
N LEU A 113 -18.86 -11.20 9.46
CA LEU A 113 -19.46 -9.93 9.04
C LEU A 113 -19.66 -9.83 7.53
N CYS A 114 -19.24 -10.81 6.73
CA CYS A 114 -19.23 -10.72 5.27
C CYS A 114 -20.63 -10.38 4.70
N MET A 115 -21.70 -11.05 5.17
CA MET A 115 -23.04 -10.76 4.71
C MET A 115 -23.51 -9.35 5.14
N THR A 116 -23.21 -8.94 6.36
CA THR A 116 -23.50 -7.58 6.85
C THR A 116 -22.80 -6.53 6.00
N ILE A 117 -21.55 -6.77 5.60
CA ILE A 117 -20.79 -5.89 4.71
C ILE A 117 -21.47 -5.74 3.35
N ILE A 118 -21.94 -6.84 2.75
CA ILE A 118 -22.69 -6.84 1.48
C ILE A 118 -23.96 -5.96 1.60
N HIS A 119 -24.68 -6.07 2.71
CA HIS A 119 -25.86 -5.23 2.97
C HIS A 119 -25.52 -3.75 3.17
N ILE A 120 -24.45 -3.45 3.92
CA ILE A 120 -24.01 -2.06 4.14
C ILE A 120 -23.58 -1.40 2.82
N LEU A 121 -22.95 -2.15 1.94
CA LEU A 121 -22.54 -1.69 0.61
C LEU A 121 -23.72 -1.52 -0.36
N GLN A 122 -24.92 -1.91 0.04
CA GLN A 122 -26.14 -1.86 -0.79
C GLN A 122 -25.95 -2.50 -2.18
N ILE A 123 -25.24 -3.64 -2.20
CA ILE A 123 -24.95 -4.35 -3.46
C ILE A 123 -26.26 -4.90 -4.02
N PRO A 124 -26.55 -4.64 -5.33
CA PRO A 124 -27.79 -5.14 -5.97
C PRO A 124 -27.94 -6.66 -5.86
N ALA A 125 -29.17 -7.13 -5.62
CA ALA A 125 -29.48 -8.55 -5.39
C ALA A 125 -28.97 -9.47 -6.51
N GLU A 126 -28.95 -8.98 -7.75
CA GLU A 126 -28.49 -9.72 -8.93
C GLU A 126 -27.02 -10.14 -8.86
N ILE A 127 -26.17 -9.35 -8.21
CA ILE A 127 -24.72 -9.61 -8.08
C ILE A 127 -24.29 -9.93 -6.65
N ALA A 128 -25.20 -9.78 -5.67
CA ALA A 128 -24.88 -9.94 -4.25
C ALA A 128 -24.27 -11.31 -3.90
N SER A 129 -24.81 -12.39 -4.47
CA SER A 129 -24.31 -13.75 -4.23
C SER A 129 -22.85 -13.90 -4.73
N ARG A 130 -22.54 -13.38 -5.92
CA ARG A 130 -21.17 -13.40 -6.48
C ARG A 130 -20.22 -12.56 -5.64
N SER A 131 -20.63 -11.36 -5.25
CA SER A 131 -19.86 -10.46 -4.39
C SER A 131 -19.57 -11.10 -3.04
N TYR A 132 -20.53 -11.78 -2.44
CA TYR A 132 -20.37 -12.50 -1.18
C TYR A 132 -19.35 -13.62 -1.29
N ILE A 133 -19.49 -14.50 -2.30
CA ILE A 133 -18.58 -15.64 -2.50
C ILE A 133 -17.16 -15.13 -2.73
N TYR A 134 -16.98 -14.14 -3.59
CA TYR A 134 -15.69 -13.55 -3.89
C TYR A 134 -15.04 -12.97 -2.62
N LEU A 135 -15.78 -12.14 -1.89
CA LEU A 135 -15.27 -11.46 -0.69
C LEU A 135 -14.97 -12.47 0.44
N LEU A 136 -15.82 -13.48 0.62
CA LEU A 136 -15.63 -14.53 1.61
C LEU A 136 -14.33 -15.31 1.36
N ILE A 137 -14.07 -15.68 0.11
CA ILE A 137 -12.82 -16.39 -0.27
C ILE A 137 -11.61 -15.50 0.01
N ILE A 138 -11.65 -14.21 -0.35
CA ILE A 138 -10.57 -13.27 -0.05
C ILE A 138 -10.34 -13.17 1.47
N PHE A 139 -11.39 -13.13 2.28
CA PHE A 139 -11.26 -13.08 3.75
C PHE A 139 -10.69 -14.37 4.34
N ILE A 140 -11.08 -15.54 3.84
CA ILE A 140 -10.46 -16.82 4.22
C ILE A 140 -8.98 -16.83 3.85
N GLY A 141 -8.59 -16.14 2.77
CA GLY A 141 -7.22 -16.01 2.29
C GLY A 141 -6.35 -15.00 3.04
N LEU A 142 -6.88 -14.22 3.99
CA LEU A 142 -6.10 -13.21 4.75
C LEU A 142 -4.82 -13.77 5.40
N PRO A 143 -4.79 -15.01 5.96
CA PRO A 143 -3.55 -15.59 6.46
C PRO A 143 -2.45 -15.74 5.40
N CYS A 144 -2.81 -16.06 4.15
CA CYS A 144 -1.86 -16.16 3.03
C CYS A 144 -1.27 -14.79 2.69
N THR A 145 -2.11 -13.77 2.64
CA THR A 145 -1.70 -12.38 2.42
C THR A 145 -0.79 -11.88 3.53
N LEU A 146 -1.14 -12.13 4.78
CA LEU A 146 -0.34 -11.75 5.94
C LEU A 146 1.01 -12.48 5.96
N LEU A 147 1.05 -13.77 5.64
CA LEU A 147 2.29 -14.54 5.57
C LEU A 147 3.26 -13.92 4.56
N TYR A 148 2.80 -13.64 3.34
CA TYR A 148 3.64 -13.01 2.32
C TYR A 148 4.12 -11.63 2.75
N ASN A 149 3.22 -10.78 3.27
CA ASN A 149 3.55 -9.41 3.68
C ASN A 149 4.51 -9.37 4.87
N LEU A 150 4.35 -10.26 5.85
CA LEU A 150 5.28 -10.37 6.98
C LEU A 150 6.66 -10.82 6.52
N CYS A 151 6.78 -11.90 5.73
CA CYS A 151 8.06 -12.35 5.18
C CYS A 151 8.74 -11.25 4.36
N SER A 152 7.98 -10.55 3.53
CA SER A 152 8.44 -9.42 2.73
C SER A 152 8.96 -8.26 3.61
N SER A 153 8.25 -7.96 4.71
CA SER A 153 8.63 -6.91 5.66
C SER A 153 9.91 -7.26 6.42
N ILE A 154 10.05 -8.52 6.86
CA ILE A 154 11.26 -9.02 7.53
C ILE A 154 12.48 -8.93 6.58
N LEU A 155 12.34 -9.33 5.31
CA LEU A 155 13.42 -9.24 4.34
C LEU A 155 13.81 -7.79 4.04
N ARG A 156 12.83 -6.90 3.88
CA ARG A 156 13.08 -5.46 3.73
C ARG A 156 13.80 -4.88 4.94
N ALA A 157 13.44 -5.29 6.15
CA ALA A 157 14.07 -4.82 7.38
C ALA A 157 15.57 -5.09 7.44
N VAL A 158 16.03 -6.22 6.86
CA VAL A 158 17.48 -6.56 6.76
C VAL A 158 18.12 -6.09 5.44
N GLY A 159 17.46 -5.18 4.73
CA GLY A 159 17.99 -4.53 3.54
C GLY A 159 17.86 -5.31 2.23
N ASP A 160 17.05 -6.38 2.19
CA ASP A 160 16.77 -7.12 0.96
C ASP A 160 15.43 -6.74 0.36
N SER A 161 15.44 -5.93 -0.70
CA SER A 161 14.25 -5.58 -1.49
C SER A 161 14.09 -6.45 -2.74
N ARG A 162 15.13 -7.17 -3.16
CA ARG A 162 15.11 -7.98 -4.39
C ARG A 162 14.31 -9.26 -4.22
N THR A 163 14.51 -9.94 -3.11
CA THR A 163 13.79 -11.19 -2.83
C THR A 163 12.27 -11.00 -2.75
N PRO A 164 11.72 -10.01 -2.00
CA PRO A 164 10.30 -9.71 -2.04
C PRO A 164 9.77 -9.40 -3.44
N PHE A 165 10.52 -8.62 -4.23
CA PHE A 165 10.15 -8.32 -5.62
C PHE A 165 10.03 -9.60 -6.47
N LEU A 166 11.02 -10.50 -6.41
CA LEU A 166 11.01 -11.74 -7.19
C LEU A 166 9.80 -12.62 -6.85
N PHE A 167 9.45 -12.73 -5.56
CA PHE A 167 8.27 -13.49 -5.15
C PHE A 167 6.97 -12.79 -5.51
N LEU A 168 6.93 -11.46 -5.51
CA LEU A 168 5.77 -10.72 -6.00
C LEU A 168 5.56 -10.92 -7.50
N ALA A 169 6.62 -10.82 -8.30
CA ALA A 169 6.57 -11.09 -9.73
C ALA A 169 6.14 -12.53 -10.03
N PHE A 170 6.69 -13.50 -9.30
CA PHE A 170 6.28 -14.90 -9.39
C PHE A 170 4.80 -15.08 -9.03
N SER A 171 4.34 -14.47 -7.93
CA SER A 171 2.94 -14.50 -7.51
C SER A 171 2.02 -13.92 -8.59
N ALA A 172 2.40 -12.80 -9.20
CA ALA A 172 1.61 -12.15 -10.23
C ALA A 172 1.49 -13.04 -11.50
N CYS A 173 2.58 -13.64 -11.95
CA CYS A 173 2.54 -14.58 -13.07
C CYS A 173 1.71 -15.83 -12.74
N LEU A 174 1.88 -16.39 -11.56
CA LEU A 174 1.11 -17.56 -11.10
C LEU A 174 -0.38 -17.24 -10.98
N ASN A 175 -0.72 -16.05 -10.46
CA ASN A 175 -2.11 -15.61 -10.37
C ASN A 175 -2.78 -15.58 -11.75
N ILE A 176 -2.16 -14.95 -12.77
CA ILE A 176 -2.70 -14.91 -14.14
C ILE A 176 -2.95 -16.32 -14.68
N VAL A 177 -2.01 -17.24 -14.49
CA VAL A 177 -2.16 -18.65 -14.93
C VAL A 177 -3.31 -19.33 -14.19
N LEU A 178 -3.41 -19.13 -12.88
CA LEU A 178 -4.49 -19.70 -12.06
C LEU A 178 -5.85 -19.08 -12.37
N ASP A 179 -5.92 -17.79 -12.68
CA ASP A 179 -7.16 -17.12 -13.12
C ASP A 179 -7.71 -17.80 -14.37
N LEU A 180 -6.87 -17.92 -15.40
CA LEU A 180 -7.25 -18.60 -16.65
C LEU A 180 -7.67 -20.03 -16.40
N PHE A 181 -6.93 -20.76 -15.57
CA PHE A 181 -7.23 -22.15 -15.21
C PHE A 181 -8.55 -22.27 -14.44
N CYS A 182 -8.72 -21.52 -13.37
CA CYS A 182 -9.91 -21.62 -12.49
C CYS A 182 -11.18 -21.08 -13.18
N ILE A 183 -11.06 -20.00 -13.98
CA ILE A 183 -12.21 -19.37 -14.61
C ILE A 183 -12.60 -20.12 -15.90
N ILE A 184 -11.64 -20.41 -16.79
CA ILE A 184 -11.94 -20.97 -18.13
C ILE A 184 -12.08 -22.49 -18.07
N ILE A 185 -11.16 -23.19 -17.39
CA ILE A 185 -11.13 -24.66 -17.40
C ILE A 185 -12.05 -25.22 -16.32
N LEU A 186 -11.92 -24.74 -15.06
CA LEU A 186 -12.74 -25.24 -13.94
C LEU A 186 -14.12 -24.57 -13.85
N LYS A 187 -14.34 -23.46 -14.56
CA LYS A 187 -15.60 -22.70 -14.59
C LYS A 187 -16.11 -22.28 -13.19
N PHE A 188 -15.18 -21.86 -12.31
CA PHE A 188 -15.50 -21.47 -10.93
C PHE A 188 -16.05 -20.03 -10.81
N ASP A 189 -16.39 -19.39 -11.91
CA ASP A 189 -16.92 -18.01 -11.91
C ASP A 189 -16.00 -17.05 -11.11
N VAL A 190 -16.54 -16.06 -10.41
CA VAL A 190 -15.78 -15.11 -9.59
C VAL A 190 -14.99 -15.78 -8.44
N ALA A 191 -15.44 -16.93 -7.97
CA ALA A 191 -14.72 -17.72 -6.98
C ALA A 191 -13.34 -18.16 -7.51
N GLY A 192 -13.21 -18.42 -8.81
CA GLY A 192 -11.95 -18.75 -9.46
C GLY A 192 -10.92 -17.65 -9.34
N ALA A 193 -11.28 -16.39 -9.59
CA ALA A 193 -10.41 -15.25 -9.44
C ALA A 193 -9.95 -15.04 -7.98
N ALA A 194 -10.87 -15.16 -7.03
CA ALA A 194 -10.52 -15.08 -5.61
C ALA A 194 -9.56 -16.19 -5.18
N LEU A 195 -9.82 -17.43 -5.59
CA LEU A 195 -8.95 -18.58 -5.30
C LEU A 195 -7.56 -18.42 -5.93
N ALA A 196 -7.48 -17.99 -7.18
CA ALA A 196 -6.21 -17.74 -7.86
C ALA A 196 -5.37 -16.71 -7.08
N THR A 197 -5.99 -15.63 -6.60
CA THR A 197 -5.33 -14.59 -5.82
C THR A 197 -4.78 -15.14 -4.50
N ILE A 198 -5.58 -15.84 -3.70
CA ILE A 198 -5.13 -16.33 -2.39
C ILE A 198 -4.11 -17.47 -2.51
N VAL A 199 -4.28 -18.36 -3.48
CA VAL A 199 -3.36 -19.48 -3.71
C VAL A 199 -1.99 -18.97 -4.19
N SER A 200 -1.96 -18.04 -5.15
CA SER A 200 -0.70 -17.45 -5.63
C SER A 200 0.06 -16.72 -4.52
N GLN A 201 -0.64 -15.96 -3.68
CA GLN A 201 -0.04 -15.30 -2.52
C GLN A 201 0.43 -16.31 -1.46
N GLY A 202 -0.36 -17.34 -1.18
CA GLY A 202 -0.02 -18.40 -0.24
C GLY A 202 1.25 -19.15 -0.65
N ILE A 203 1.32 -19.58 -1.91
CA ILE A 203 2.50 -20.26 -2.47
C ILE A 203 3.72 -19.33 -2.38
N SER A 204 3.59 -18.07 -2.77
CA SER A 204 4.69 -17.10 -2.69
C SER A 204 5.14 -16.84 -1.26
N GLY A 205 4.19 -16.76 -0.31
CA GLY A 205 4.49 -16.63 1.11
C GLY A 205 5.26 -17.83 1.66
N ILE A 206 4.84 -19.05 1.32
CA ILE A 206 5.51 -20.28 1.72
C ILE A 206 6.92 -20.38 1.12
N LEU A 207 7.06 -20.09 -0.17
CA LEU A 207 8.36 -20.08 -0.84
C LEU A 207 9.30 -19.04 -0.24
N CYS A 208 8.78 -17.85 0.08
CA CYS A 208 9.53 -16.79 0.77
C CYS A 208 10.01 -17.26 2.15
N LEU A 209 9.15 -17.91 2.93
CA LEU A 209 9.49 -18.47 4.24
C LEU A 209 10.56 -19.56 4.14
N ILE A 210 10.45 -20.46 3.17
CA ILE A 210 11.45 -21.51 2.90
C ILE A 210 12.80 -20.88 2.55
N LEU A 211 12.80 -19.84 1.71
CA LEU A 211 14.02 -19.14 1.33
C LEU A 211 14.67 -18.44 2.54
N ILE A 212 13.87 -17.76 3.37
CA ILE A 212 14.34 -17.14 4.60
C ILE A 212 15.03 -18.19 5.46
N LYS A 213 14.39 -19.33 5.65
CA LYS A 213 14.92 -20.43 6.47
C LYS A 213 16.19 -21.06 5.90
N LYS A 214 16.36 -21.10 4.56
CA LYS A 214 17.52 -21.71 3.92
C LYS A 214 18.71 -20.76 3.74
N ARG A 215 18.47 -19.47 3.44
CA ARG A 215 19.53 -18.53 3.02
C ARG A 215 19.86 -17.43 4.01
N PHE A 216 18.96 -17.12 4.96
CA PHE A 216 19.13 -16.01 5.88
C PHE A 216 19.40 -16.48 7.31
N THR A 217 20.60 -17.03 7.55
CA THR A 217 21.00 -17.56 8.88
C THR A 217 20.87 -16.52 10.00
N VAL A 218 21.05 -15.24 9.67
CA VAL A 218 20.88 -14.11 10.60
C VAL A 218 19.46 -14.04 11.17
N LEU A 219 18.45 -14.49 10.41
CA LEU A 219 17.03 -14.48 10.79
C LEU A 219 16.58 -15.76 11.53
N HIS A 220 17.48 -16.73 11.73
CA HIS A 220 17.14 -17.97 12.41
C HIS A 220 16.83 -17.72 13.87
N LEU A 221 15.70 -18.27 14.34
CA LEU A 221 15.24 -18.16 15.72
C LEU A 221 15.94 -19.20 16.59
N GLU A 222 16.54 -18.74 17.68
CA GLU A 222 17.11 -19.57 18.72
C GLU A 222 16.04 -19.90 19.79
N LYS A 223 16.29 -20.89 20.65
CA LYS A 223 15.33 -21.30 21.67
C LYS A 223 14.99 -20.16 22.65
N GLU A 224 15.98 -19.34 22.98
CA GLU A 224 15.86 -18.20 23.90
C GLU A 224 14.93 -17.10 23.36
N ASN A 225 14.83 -16.95 22.04
CA ASN A 225 13.96 -15.96 21.41
C ASN A 225 12.46 -16.35 21.41
N LYS A 226 12.14 -17.61 21.77
CA LYS A 226 10.76 -18.13 21.72
C LYS A 226 9.98 -17.90 23.03
N VAL A 227 10.43 -17.00 23.87
CA VAL A 227 9.75 -16.61 25.10
C VAL A 227 8.98 -15.31 24.87
N MET A 228 7.69 -15.31 25.21
CA MET A 228 6.84 -14.11 25.05
C MET A 228 7.26 -13.01 26.01
N LYS A 229 7.58 -11.84 25.48
CA LYS A 229 8.00 -10.64 26.21
C LYS A 229 6.98 -9.51 25.99
N SER A 230 6.26 -9.12 27.02
CA SER A 230 5.21 -8.09 26.94
C SER A 230 5.73 -6.75 26.40
N SER A 231 6.96 -6.36 26.74
CA SER A 231 7.58 -5.12 26.23
C SER A 231 7.75 -5.13 24.70
N ILE A 232 8.09 -6.30 24.14
CA ILE A 232 8.24 -6.46 22.68
C ILE A 232 6.88 -6.45 21.98
N VAL A 233 5.88 -7.13 22.56
CA VAL A 233 4.50 -7.09 22.08
C VAL A 233 3.98 -5.65 22.03
N LYS A 234 4.16 -4.89 23.13
CA LYS A 234 3.74 -3.49 23.20
C LYS A 234 4.45 -2.63 22.15
N SER A 235 5.73 -2.83 21.92
CA SER A 235 6.50 -2.12 20.90
C SER A 235 5.99 -2.44 19.48
N LEU A 236 5.77 -3.72 19.16
CA LEU A 236 5.24 -4.13 17.84
C LEU A 236 3.83 -3.59 17.59
N LEU A 237 2.93 -3.73 18.57
CA LEU A 237 1.58 -3.20 18.45
C LEU A 237 1.56 -1.66 18.34
N GLY A 238 2.44 -0.98 19.09
CA GLY A 238 2.60 0.48 19.00
C GLY A 238 3.10 0.98 17.65
N MET A 239 3.75 0.12 16.85
CA MET A 239 4.15 0.44 15.48
C MET A 239 3.14 -0.08 14.45
N GLY A 240 2.70 -1.33 14.59
CA GLY A 240 1.86 -2.01 13.61
C GLY A 240 0.45 -1.47 13.55
N LEU A 241 -0.23 -1.32 14.70
CA LEU A 241 -1.62 -0.85 14.73
C LEU A 241 -1.80 0.55 14.14
N PRO A 242 -0.98 1.57 14.51
CA PRO A 242 -1.09 2.89 13.88
C PRO A 242 -0.87 2.85 12.38
N MET A 243 0.08 2.05 11.87
CA MET A 243 0.30 1.92 10.43
C MET A 243 -0.86 1.23 9.73
N GLY A 244 -1.40 0.15 10.28
CA GLY A 244 -2.57 -0.53 9.74
C GLY A 244 -3.78 0.41 9.68
N LEU A 245 -4.08 1.10 10.78
CA LEU A 245 -5.18 2.05 10.85
C LEU A 245 -5.00 3.23 9.88
N GLN A 246 -3.78 3.71 9.69
CA GLN A 246 -3.50 4.77 8.72
C GLN A 246 -3.93 4.40 7.31
N TYR A 247 -3.59 3.18 6.83
CA TYR A 247 -4.03 2.71 5.51
C TYR A 247 -5.56 2.65 5.40
N SER A 248 -6.23 2.11 6.44
CA SER A 248 -7.69 2.02 6.48
C SER A 248 -8.36 3.41 6.50
N ILE A 249 -7.84 4.34 7.29
CA ILE A 249 -8.37 5.71 7.40
C ILE A 249 -8.24 6.45 6.05
N THR A 250 -7.09 6.31 5.38
CA THR A 250 -6.89 6.90 4.05
C THR A 250 -7.86 6.30 3.02
N ALA A 251 -8.16 4.99 3.13
CA ALA A 251 -9.15 4.32 2.29
C ALA A 251 -10.54 4.94 2.46
N ILE A 252 -10.98 5.19 3.70
CA ILE A 252 -12.30 5.80 3.98
C ILE A 252 -12.42 7.17 3.29
N GLY A 253 -11.39 8.02 3.39
CA GLY A 253 -11.39 9.31 2.71
C GLY A 253 -11.55 9.20 1.18
N SER A 254 -10.89 8.21 0.58
CA SER A 254 -11.00 7.93 -0.86
C SER A 254 -12.39 7.41 -1.25
N MET A 255 -13.02 6.60 -0.38
CA MET A 255 -14.39 6.10 -0.60
C MET A 255 -15.42 7.24 -0.59
N VAL A 256 -15.31 8.18 0.35
CA VAL A 256 -16.21 9.35 0.42
C VAL A 256 -16.05 10.22 -0.83
N MET A 257 -14.81 10.47 -1.27
CA MET A 257 -14.54 11.22 -2.50
C MET A 257 -15.11 10.51 -3.73
N GLN A 258 -14.96 9.19 -3.82
CA GLN A 258 -15.54 8.40 -4.91
C GLN A 258 -17.07 8.45 -4.90
N GLY A 259 -17.71 8.35 -3.72
CA GLY A 259 -19.15 8.50 -3.58
C GLY A 259 -19.65 9.86 -4.07
N ALA A 260 -18.98 10.94 -3.67
CA ALA A 260 -19.29 12.29 -4.13
C ALA A 260 -19.08 12.46 -5.64
N ASN A 261 -18.03 11.82 -6.21
CA ASN A 261 -17.83 11.82 -7.66
C ASN A 261 -18.97 11.07 -8.39
N ASN A 262 -19.43 9.95 -7.83
CA ASN A 262 -20.47 9.14 -8.44
C ASN A 262 -21.81 9.89 -8.54
N SER A 263 -22.11 10.79 -7.58
CA SER A 263 -23.31 11.63 -7.63
C SER A 263 -23.34 12.63 -8.78
N LEU A 264 -22.19 12.90 -9.43
CA LEU A 264 -22.08 13.80 -10.59
C LEU A 264 -22.44 13.13 -11.91
N GLY A 265 -22.68 11.83 -11.95
CA GLY A 265 -23.15 11.09 -13.10
C GLY A 265 -22.08 10.24 -13.81
N ALA A 266 -22.55 9.44 -14.78
CA ALA A 266 -21.76 8.38 -15.41
C ALA A 266 -20.51 8.88 -16.15
N THR A 267 -20.56 10.07 -16.76
CA THR A 267 -19.40 10.67 -17.44
C THR A 267 -18.23 10.87 -16.49
N TYR A 268 -18.49 11.45 -15.32
CA TYR A 268 -17.46 11.70 -14.32
C TYR A 268 -17.02 10.43 -13.59
N MET A 269 -17.93 9.47 -13.38
CA MET A 269 -17.58 8.14 -12.86
C MET A 269 -16.54 7.45 -13.76
N SER A 270 -16.82 7.41 -15.07
CA SER A 270 -15.92 6.77 -16.04
C SER A 270 -14.59 7.50 -16.16
N ALA A 271 -14.62 8.84 -16.16
CA ALA A 271 -13.43 9.69 -16.21
C ALA A 271 -12.54 9.47 -14.99
N PHE A 272 -13.12 9.47 -13.78
CA PHE A 272 -12.40 9.25 -12.53
C PHE A 272 -11.81 7.84 -12.45
N ALA A 273 -12.55 6.81 -12.88
CA ALA A 273 -12.08 5.43 -12.87
C ALA A 273 -10.84 5.25 -13.77
N ALA A 274 -10.82 5.83 -14.97
CA ALA A 274 -9.66 5.79 -15.86
C ALA A 274 -8.48 6.59 -15.29
N ALA A 275 -8.73 7.82 -14.83
CA ALA A 275 -7.71 8.66 -14.22
C ALA A 275 -7.09 8.02 -12.96
N ALA A 276 -7.87 7.29 -12.15
CA ALA A 276 -7.39 6.57 -10.98
C ALA A 276 -6.37 5.47 -11.33
N LYS A 277 -6.50 4.80 -12.48
CA LYS A 277 -5.50 3.82 -12.95
C LYS A 277 -4.17 4.50 -13.31
N ILE A 278 -4.22 5.64 -13.99
CA ILE A 278 -3.04 6.42 -14.33
C ILE A 278 -2.38 6.96 -13.07
N LYS A 279 -3.17 7.51 -12.13
CA LYS A 279 -2.73 7.96 -10.81
C LYS A 279 -1.97 6.86 -10.07
N GLN A 280 -2.51 5.65 -10.03
CA GLN A 280 -1.94 4.54 -9.28
C GLN A 280 -0.56 4.13 -9.81
N LEU A 281 -0.38 4.12 -11.13
CA LEU A 281 0.93 3.89 -11.76
C LEU A 281 1.92 5.01 -11.46
N ALA A 282 1.48 6.28 -11.53
CA ALA A 282 2.33 7.44 -11.28
C ALA A 282 2.75 7.59 -9.80
N ILE A 283 2.00 7.02 -8.85
CA ILE A 283 2.32 7.02 -7.42
C ILE A 283 3.38 5.97 -7.04
N CYS A 284 3.51 4.87 -7.79
CA CYS A 284 4.42 3.78 -7.45
C CYS A 284 5.86 4.20 -7.10
N PRO A 285 6.52 5.15 -7.81
CA PRO A 285 7.86 5.59 -7.43
C PRO A 285 7.92 6.32 -6.09
N PHE A 286 6.90 7.10 -5.73
CA PHE A 286 6.85 7.77 -4.43
C PHE A 286 6.77 6.76 -3.28
N ASP A 287 5.95 5.73 -3.42
CA ASP A 287 5.81 4.66 -2.42
C ASP A 287 7.10 3.85 -2.28
N ALA A 288 7.76 3.55 -3.40
CA ALA A 288 9.05 2.85 -3.40
C ALA A 288 10.15 3.67 -2.72
N LEU A 289 10.25 4.97 -3.04
CA LEU A 289 11.20 5.90 -2.42
C LEU A 289 10.93 6.06 -0.92
N ALA A 290 9.68 6.24 -0.52
CA ALA A 290 9.28 6.41 0.87
C ALA A 290 9.56 5.16 1.70
N THR A 291 9.25 3.97 1.17
CA THR A 291 9.56 2.69 1.83
C THR A 291 11.07 2.48 1.96
N ALA A 292 11.84 2.84 0.94
CA ALA A 292 13.29 2.77 0.99
C ALA A 292 13.89 3.74 2.03
N ALA A 293 13.37 4.97 2.08
CA ALA A 293 13.77 5.97 3.07
C ALA A 293 13.43 5.53 4.50
N SER A 294 12.25 4.92 4.70
CA SER A 294 11.82 4.37 5.99
C SER A 294 12.76 3.27 6.47
N THR A 295 13.10 2.30 5.60
CA THR A 295 14.03 1.22 5.95
C THR A 295 15.43 1.77 6.25
N PHE A 296 15.91 2.71 5.42
CA PHE A 296 17.19 3.39 5.63
C PHE A 296 17.20 4.13 6.98
N ALA A 297 16.15 4.89 7.27
CA ALA A 297 16.02 5.62 8.52
C ALA A 297 15.95 4.68 9.73
N SER A 298 15.19 3.59 9.65
CA SER A 298 15.07 2.60 10.72
C SER A 298 16.43 1.98 11.07
N GLN A 299 17.21 1.52 10.07
CA GLN A 299 18.53 0.95 10.31
C GLN A 299 19.50 2.00 10.87
N ASN A 300 19.53 3.22 10.33
CA ASN A 300 20.42 4.28 10.83
C ASN A 300 20.01 4.80 12.21
N TYR A 301 18.70 4.78 12.54
CA TYR A 301 18.21 5.07 13.89
C TYR A 301 18.73 4.04 14.91
N GLY A 302 18.62 2.76 14.60
CA GLY A 302 19.18 1.70 15.44
C GLY A 302 20.71 1.78 15.61
N ALA A 303 21.41 2.26 14.59
CA ALA A 303 22.86 2.51 14.64
C ALA A 303 23.24 3.86 15.25
N LYS A 304 22.27 4.68 15.70
CA LYS A 304 22.47 6.05 16.23
C LYS A 304 23.16 7.01 15.25
N LYS A 305 22.99 6.79 13.93
CA LYS A 305 23.60 7.60 12.87
C LYS A 305 22.59 8.65 12.36
N TYR A 306 22.20 9.60 13.21
CA TYR A 306 21.09 10.55 12.95
C TYR A 306 21.38 11.50 11.78
N ASP A 307 22.62 12.00 11.62
CA ASP A 307 22.97 12.88 10.51
C ASP A 307 22.78 12.20 9.15
N ARG A 308 22.99 10.87 9.09
CA ARG A 308 22.73 10.11 7.88
C ARG A 308 21.25 10.05 7.55
N ILE A 309 20.38 9.95 8.57
CA ILE A 309 18.92 9.99 8.39
C ILE A 309 18.52 11.31 7.73
N LYS A 310 18.94 12.44 8.31
CA LYS A 310 18.65 13.77 7.77
C LYS A 310 19.10 13.90 6.32
N LYS A 311 20.35 13.54 6.04
CA LYS A 311 20.91 13.61 4.68
C LYS A 311 20.14 12.71 3.70
N GLY A 312 19.84 11.47 4.09
CA GLY A 312 19.10 10.52 3.25
C GLY A 312 17.68 10.99 2.94
N VAL A 313 16.97 11.53 3.95
CA VAL A 313 15.60 12.05 3.78
C VAL A 313 15.59 13.24 2.82
N ILE A 314 16.46 14.22 3.03
CA ILE A 314 16.52 15.40 2.15
C ILE A 314 16.82 14.99 0.71
N GLN A 315 17.80 14.11 0.50
CA GLN A 315 18.15 13.63 -0.84
C GLN A 315 16.99 12.85 -1.50
N THR A 316 16.26 12.04 -0.72
CA THR A 316 15.11 11.28 -1.25
C THR A 316 13.95 12.20 -1.60
N VAL A 317 13.67 13.21 -0.76
CA VAL A 317 12.63 14.22 -1.03
C VAL A 317 12.95 14.97 -2.32
N VAL A 318 14.22 15.40 -2.51
CA VAL A 318 14.65 16.11 -3.73
C VAL A 318 14.46 15.24 -4.98
N VAL A 319 14.90 13.97 -4.94
CA VAL A 319 14.71 13.05 -6.07
C VAL A 319 13.23 12.85 -6.37
N GLY A 320 12.40 12.67 -5.35
CA GLY A 320 10.96 12.51 -5.55
C GLY A 320 10.28 13.80 -6.04
N ILE A 321 10.75 14.99 -5.63
CA ILE A 321 10.26 16.27 -6.19
C ILE A 321 10.60 16.38 -7.68
N ILE A 322 11.85 16.06 -8.06
CA ILE A 322 12.27 16.07 -9.47
C ILE A 322 11.38 15.13 -10.29
N TYR A 323 11.18 13.89 -9.80
CA TYR A 323 10.28 12.94 -10.45
C TYR A 323 8.85 13.50 -10.54
N GLY A 324 8.31 14.05 -9.43
CA GLY A 324 6.96 14.60 -9.36
C GLY A 324 6.72 15.76 -10.33
N VAL A 325 7.71 16.66 -10.48
CA VAL A 325 7.67 17.75 -11.46
C VAL A 325 7.68 17.21 -12.89
N ILE A 326 8.58 16.27 -13.21
CA ILE A 326 8.67 15.69 -14.56
C ILE A 326 7.37 14.98 -14.93
N VAL A 327 6.88 14.08 -14.06
CA VAL A 327 5.63 13.35 -14.30
C VAL A 327 4.44 14.30 -14.31
N GLY A 328 4.44 15.31 -13.44
CA GLY A 328 3.40 16.33 -13.40
C GLY A 328 3.29 17.07 -14.75
N ILE A 329 4.41 17.52 -15.31
CA ILE A 329 4.44 18.14 -16.64
C ILE A 329 3.93 17.18 -17.72
N LEU A 330 4.38 15.92 -17.71
CA LEU A 330 3.91 14.92 -18.68
C LEU A 330 2.40 14.67 -18.57
N LEU A 331 1.86 14.62 -17.36
CA LEU A 331 0.44 14.42 -17.13
C LEU A 331 -0.41 15.64 -17.54
N ILE A 332 0.12 16.86 -17.36
CA ILE A 332 -0.55 18.08 -17.81
C ILE A 332 -0.59 18.15 -19.35
N LEU A 333 0.54 17.87 -20.01
CA LEU A 333 0.65 17.98 -21.45
C LEU A 333 -0.03 16.83 -22.21
N PHE A 334 0.09 15.61 -21.69
CA PHE A 334 -0.33 14.38 -22.36
C PHE A 334 -1.48 13.64 -21.65
N GLY A 335 -2.12 14.22 -20.63
CA GLY A 335 -3.16 13.58 -19.84
C GLY A 335 -4.31 13.01 -20.65
N ARG A 336 -4.72 13.69 -21.76
CA ARG A 336 -5.73 13.19 -22.69
C ARG A 336 -5.26 11.93 -23.42
N ILE A 337 -4.00 11.90 -23.86
CA ILE A 337 -3.40 10.74 -24.54
C ILE A 337 -3.32 9.55 -23.60
N PHE A 338 -2.87 9.77 -22.35
CA PHE A 338 -2.85 8.71 -21.34
C PHE A 338 -4.25 8.19 -21.00
N SER A 339 -5.26 9.06 -20.99
CA SER A 339 -6.66 8.64 -20.80
C SER A 339 -7.18 7.77 -21.93
N MET A 340 -6.69 7.94 -23.17
CA MET A 340 -7.06 7.10 -24.33
C MET A 340 -6.61 5.63 -24.17
N LEU A 341 -5.69 5.31 -23.27
CA LEU A 341 -5.35 3.92 -22.94
C LEU A 341 -6.51 3.16 -22.30
N PHE A 342 -7.46 3.88 -21.69
CA PHE A 342 -8.58 3.29 -20.94
C PHE A 342 -9.95 3.70 -21.47
N ILE A 343 -10.03 4.79 -22.24
CA ILE A 343 -11.27 5.39 -22.76
C ILE A 343 -11.17 5.50 -24.28
N SER A 344 -12.19 5.00 -24.98
CA SER A 344 -12.25 5.15 -26.44
C SER A 344 -12.35 6.64 -26.85
N SER A 345 -11.67 6.99 -27.93
CA SER A 345 -11.67 8.35 -28.51
C SER A 345 -13.07 8.90 -28.87
N LYS A 346 -14.05 8.01 -28.97
CA LYS A 346 -15.47 8.38 -29.25
C LYS A 346 -16.12 9.15 -28.09
N TYR A 347 -15.62 8.98 -26.84
CA TYR A 347 -16.19 9.59 -25.64
C TYR A 347 -15.42 10.84 -25.21
N SER A 348 -15.48 11.91 -26.06
CA SER A 348 -14.69 13.14 -25.84
C SER A 348 -14.93 13.77 -24.46
N ALA A 349 -16.17 13.88 -23.99
CA ALA A 349 -16.49 14.45 -22.68
C ALA A 349 -15.86 13.68 -21.51
N VAL A 350 -15.79 12.35 -21.60
CA VAL A 350 -15.15 11.50 -20.58
C VAL A 350 -13.63 11.70 -20.61
N LEU A 351 -13.04 11.79 -21.82
CA LEU A 351 -11.61 12.05 -22.00
C LEU A 351 -11.20 13.41 -21.43
N ASP A 352 -12.01 14.45 -21.71
CA ASP A 352 -11.72 15.82 -21.25
C ASP A 352 -11.84 15.91 -19.70
N ALA A 353 -12.83 15.26 -19.11
CA ALA A 353 -12.96 15.17 -17.66
C ALA A 353 -11.79 14.39 -17.03
N SER A 354 -11.37 13.25 -17.61
CA SER A 354 -10.22 12.49 -17.17
C SER A 354 -8.93 13.30 -17.26
N ALA A 355 -8.68 13.95 -18.39
CA ALA A 355 -7.52 14.81 -18.61
C ALA A 355 -7.48 15.97 -17.62
N LYS A 356 -8.64 16.60 -17.33
CA LYS A 356 -8.76 17.64 -16.30
C LYS A 356 -8.31 17.15 -14.93
N TYR A 357 -8.83 16.01 -14.47
CA TYR A 357 -8.45 15.44 -13.19
C TYR A 357 -6.95 15.13 -13.11
N ILE A 358 -6.39 14.52 -14.17
CA ILE A 358 -4.97 14.17 -14.27
C ILE A 358 -4.09 15.43 -14.27
N ALA A 359 -4.50 16.49 -14.98
CA ALA A 359 -3.77 17.75 -15.00
C ALA A 359 -3.72 18.41 -13.63
N TYR A 360 -4.85 18.44 -12.91
CA TYR A 360 -4.88 18.96 -11.53
C TYR A 360 -3.96 18.17 -10.59
N MET A 361 -3.90 16.85 -10.72
CA MET A 361 -2.93 16.05 -9.99
C MET A 361 -1.50 16.42 -10.36
N GLY A 362 -1.22 16.62 -11.66
CA GLY A 362 0.10 16.95 -12.18
C GLY A 362 0.72 18.18 -11.52
N TYR A 363 -0.07 19.21 -11.22
CA TYR A 363 0.40 20.42 -10.53
C TYR A 363 0.95 20.14 -9.12
N PHE A 364 0.52 19.08 -8.45
CA PHE A 364 0.82 18.84 -7.04
C PHE A 364 1.53 17.51 -6.76
N TYR A 365 1.92 16.74 -7.79
CA TYR A 365 2.62 15.45 -7.59
C TYR A 365 3.92 15.58 -6.80
N TRP A 366 4.62 16.69 -6.90
CA TRP A 366 5.83 16.95 -6.13
C TRP A 366 5.59 16.97 -4.61
N VAL A 367 4.38 17.36 -4.18
CA VAL A 367 3.98 17.36 -2.75
C VAL A 367 3.96 15.95 -2.18
N LEU A 368 3.59 14.93 -3.00
CA LEU A 368 3.58 13.54 -2.58
C LEU A 368 4.95 13.03 -2.13
N SER A 369 6.02 13.54 -2.73
CA SER A 369 7.37 13.18 -2.27
C SER A 369 7.58 13.61 -0.83
N ILE A 370 7.25 14.87 -0.52
CA ILE A 370 7.40 15.42 0.83
C ILE A 370 6.52 14.63 1.82
N LEU A 371 5.25 14.45 1.47
CA LEU A 371 4.27 13.75 2.29
C LEU A 371 4.74 12.31 2.62
N ASN A 372 4.98 11.51 1.59
CA ASN A 372 5.25 10.08 1.77
C ASN A 372 6.60 9.82 2.41
N VAL A 373 7.65 10.56 2.02
CA VAL A 373 8.99 10.37 2.58
C VAL A 373 9.03 10.82 4.05
N CYS A 374 8.50 12.01 4.39
CA CYS A 374 8.48 12.48 5.78
C CYS A 374 7.63 11.56 6.66
N ARG A 375 6.44 11.16 6.21
CA ARG A 375 5.54 10.24 6.92
C ARG A 375 6.21 8.91 7.22
N GLN A 376 6.68 8.22 6.20
CA GLN A 376 7.27 6.90 6.38
C GLN A 376 8.61 6.93 7.11
N THR A 377 9.37 8.03 7.00
CA THR A 377 10.58 8.21 7.80
C THR A 377 10.26 8.43 9.28
N THR A 378 9.24 9.24 9.60
CA THR A 378 8.74 9.42 10.96
C THR A 378 8.33 8.09 11.60
N GLN A 379 7.67 7.22 10.82
CA GLN A 379 7.38 5.85 11.24
C GLN A 379 8.68 5.05 11.46
N GLY A 380 9.61 5.12 10.51
CA GLY A 380 10.88 4.41 10.55
C GLY A 380 11.76 4.72 11.77
N ILE A 381 11.71 5.96 12.26
CA ILE A 381 12.40 6.36 13.50
C ILE A 381 11.61 6.05 14.78
N GLY A 382 10.43 5.40 14.67
CA GLY A 382 9.70 4.88 15.81
C GLY A 382 8.46 5.67 16.23
N TYR A 383 8.09 6.74 15.54
CA TYR A 383 6.94 7.59 15.89
C TYR A 383 5.70 7.31 15.03
N SER A 384 5.35 6.02 14.85
CA SER A 384 4.16 5.61 14.06
C SER A 384 2.85 6.16 14.61
N GLY A 385 2.74 6.33 15.93
CA GLY A 385 1.57 6.92 16.57
C GLY A 385 1.29 8.37 16.16
N LEU A 386 2.32 9.16 15.87
CA LEU A 386 2.15 10.52 15.35
C LEU A 386 1.88 10.51 13.83
N ALA A 387 2.49 9.58 13.11
CA ALA A 387 2.32 9.49 11.67
C ALA A 387 0.88 9.09 11.24
N ILE A 388 0.10 8.39 12.10
CA ILE A 388 -1.30 8.05 11.81
C ILE A 388 -2.16 9.30 11.57
N PHE A 389 -1.89 10.40 12.29
CA PHE A 389 -2.67 11.62 12.14
C PHE A 389 -2.56 12.24 10.76
N SER A 390 -1.49 11.96 10.00
CA SER A 390 -1.43 12.37 8.60
C SER A 390 -2.55 11.73 7.77
N GLY A 391 -2.86 10.44 8.01
CA GLY A 391 -3.98 9.76 7.36
C GLY A 391 -5.34 10.34 7.77
N VAL A 392 -5.50 10.70 9.06
CA VAL A 392 -6.70 11.37 9.55
C VAL A 392 -6.88 12.74 8.88
N ILE A 393 -5.81 13.52 8.76
CA ILE A 393 -5.83 14.83 8.10
C ILE A 393 -6.19 14.68 6.61
N GLU A 394 -5.60 13.69 5.91
CA GLU A 394 -5.95 13.39 4.52
C GLU A 394 -7.44 13.02 4.39
N MET A 395 -7.95 12.16 5.28
CA MET A 395 -9.36 11.75 5.27
C MET A 395 -10.28 12.97 5.50
N ILE A 396 -10.00 13.77 6.54
CA ILE A 396 -10.81 14.96 6.85
C ILE A 396 -10.81 15.93 5.67
N ALA A 397 -9.64 16.21 5.09
CA ALA A 397 -9.53 17.14 3.96
C ALA A 397 -10.29 16.63 2.73
N ARG A 398 -10.18 15.32 2.37
CA ARG A 398 -10.96 14.73 1.27
C ARG A 398 -12.46 14.78 1.55
N CYS A 399 -12.89 14.40 2.76
CA CYS A 399 -14.29 14.46 3.15
C CYS A 399 -14.83 15.89 3.09
N PHE A 400 -14.08 16.86 3.63
CA PHE A 400 -14.47 18.26 3.62
C PHE A 400 -14.65 18.80 2.20
N VAL A 401 -13.65 18.61 1.33
CA VAL A 401 -13.73 19.06 -0.06
C VAL A 401 -14.87 18.34 -0.80
N SER A 402 -15.02 17.04 -0.60
CA SER A 402 -16.03 16.23 -1.29
C SER A 402 -17.46 16.56 -0.86
N LEU A 403 -17.70 16.79 0.42
CA LEU A 403 -19.06 17.02 0.94
C LEU A 403 -19.49 18.49 0.85
N VAL A 404 -18.53 19.43 1.01
CA VAL A 404 -18.85 20.85 1.05
C VAL A 404 -18.73 21.52 -0.33
N PHE A 405 -17.67 21.20 -1.08
CA PHE A 405 -17.39 21.90 -2.33
C PHE A 405 -17.90 21.21 -3.58
N VAL A 406 -18.16 19.88 -3.58
CA VAL A 406 -18.74 19.21 -4.74
C VAL A 406 -20.14 19.74 -5.09
N PRO A 407 -21.06 20.01 -4.13
CA PRO A 407 -22.34 20.63 -4.45
C PRO A 407 -22.23 22.02 -5.08
N ILE A 408 -21.14 22.75 -4.83
CA ILE A 408 -20.94 24.15 -5.29
C ILE A 408 -20.16 24.19 -6.61
N ALA A 409 -19.05 23.47 -6.70
CA ALA A 409 -18.08 23.52 -7.80
C ALA A 409 -18.04 22.24 -8.67
N GLY A 410 -18.92 21.27 -8.36
CA GLY A 410 -19.05 20.04 -9.14
C GLY A 410 -17.74 19.26 -9.25
N TYR A 411 -17.45 18.77 -10.45
CA TYR A 411 -16.28 17.94 -10.73
C TYR A 411 -14.93 18.64 -10.47
N THR A 412 -14.88 19.97 -10.52
CA THR A 412 -13.67 20.72 -10.21
C THR A 412 -13.26 20.54 -8.74
N ALA A 413 -14.22 20.43 -7.82
CA ALA A 413 -13.94 20.13 -6.42
C ALA A 413 -13.35 18.71 -6.26
N ILE A 414 -13.85 17.72 -6.99
CA ILE A 414 -13.26 16.37 -7.02
C ILE A 414 -11.80 16.44 -7.50
N CYS A 415 -11.54 17.24 -8.55
CA CYS A 415 -10.17 17.43 -9.05
C CYS A 415 -9.23 18.06 -8.01
N CYS A 416 -9.73 18.80 -7.01
CA CYS A 416 -8.93 19.45 -5.97
C CYS A 416 -8.85 18.63 -4.66
N ALA A 417 -9.66 17.61 -4.47
CA ALA A 417 -9.79 16.91 -3.20
C ALA A 417 -8.49 16.22 -2.74
N ASP A 418 -7.83 15.49 -3.64
CA ASP A 418 -6.56 14.82 -3.34
C ASP A 418 -5.43 15.84 -3.05
N GLN A 419 -5.33 16.90 -3.84
CA GLN A 419 -4.28 17.91 -3.73
C GLN A 419 -4.37 18.66 -2.40
N THR A 420 -5.58 19.06 -2.01
CA THR A 420 -5.82 19.70 -0.70
C THR A 420 -5.39 18.76 0.43
N ALA A 421 -5.76 17.48 0.35
CA ALA A 421 -5.38 16.48 1.34
C ALA A 421 -3.84 16.32 1.41
N TRP A 422 -3.17 16.23 0.25
CA TRP A 422 -1.71 16.07 0.20
C TRP A 422 -0.96 17.27 0.75
N ILE A 423 -1.42 18.50 0.45
CA ILE A 423 -0.77 19.73 0.95
C ILE A 423 -0.86 19.80 2.47
N VAL A 424 -2.08 19.65 3.02
CA VAL A 424 -2.28 19.79 4.48
C VAL A 424 -1.56 18.68 5.24
N ALA A 425 -1.62 17.43 4.73
CA ALA A 425 -0.91 16.31 5.33
C ALA A 425 0.62 16.44 5.19
N ALA A 426 1.13 16.98 4.08
CA ALA A 426 2.56 17.22 3.90
C ALA A 426 3.09 18.25 4.90
N LEU A 427 2.37 19.36 5.12
CA LEU A 427 2.71 20.36 6.14
C LEU A 427 2.79 19.74 7.53
N TYR A 428 1.78 18.91 7.89
CA TYR A 428 1.78 18.18 9.14
C TYR A 428 2.98 17.23 9.24
N CYS A 429 3.27 16.44 8.18
CA CYS A 429 4.37 15.47 8.19
C CYS A 429 5.75 16.15 8.29
N VAL A 430 5.96 17.31 7.65
CA VAL A 430 7.21 18.07 7.77
C VAL A 430 7.40 18.57 9.21
N PHE A 431 6.33 19.13 9.80
CA PHE A 431 6.36 19.59 11.20
C PHE A 431 6.65 18.42 12.15
N THR A 432 5.92 17.32 12.02
CA THR A 432 6.06 16.14 12.86
C THR A 432 7.44 15.50 12.72
N PHE A 433 7.94 15.35 11.49
CA PHE A 433 9.29 14.84 11.25
C PHE A 433 10.34 15.72 11.91
N SER A 434 10.25 17.04 11.73
CA SER A 434 11.21 17.99 12.31
C SER A 434 11.18 17.95 13.84
N HIS A 435 10.00 17.86 14.45
CA HIS A 435 9.85 17.74 15.90
C HIS A 435 10.45 16.43 16.43
N CYS A 436 10.08 15.28 15.84
CA CYS A 436 10.61 13.98 16.25
C CYS A 436 12.11 13.88 16.02
N PHE A 437 12.61 14.47 14.93
CA PHE A 437 14.03 14.44 14.60
C PHE A 437 14.87 15.24 15.61
N LYS A 438 14.41 16.41 16.07
CA LYS A 438 15.06 17.17 17.14
C LYS A 438 15.14 16.35 18.42
N LYS A 439 14.02 15.73 18.80
CA LYS A 439 13.95 14.91 20.02
C LYS A 439 14.96 13.77 20.03
N ILE A 440 15.14 13.03 18.91
CA ILE A 440 16.11 11.93 18.83
C ILE A 440 17.57 12.41 18.80
N GLN A 441 17.84 13.68 18.48
CA GLN A 441 19.19 14.25 18.56
C GLN A 441 19.57 14.68 20.00
N GLU A 442 18.56 14.94 20.83
CA GLU A 442 18.74 15.32 22.23
C GLU A 442 18.87 14.10 23.17
N GLU A 443 18.40 12.92 22.74
CA GLU A 443 18.56 11.61 23.42
C GLU A 443 19.92 10.94 23.10
#